data_83f329ee6d4344be803f51cfa31b9676
#
_entry.id   83f329ee6d4344be803f51cfa31b9676
#
_cell.length_a   1.000
_cell.length_b   1.000
_cell.length_c   1.000
_cell.angle_alpha   90.00
_cell.angle_beta   90.00
_cell.angle_gamma   90.00
#
_symmetry.space_group_name_H-M   'P 1'
#
loop_
_entity.id
_entity.type
_entity.pdbx_description
1 polymer ?
#
loop_
_entity_poly.entity_id
_entity_poly.type
_entity_poly.pdbx_seq_one_letter_code
_entity_poly.pdbx_strand_id
1 'polypeptide(L)'
;MKRPLFLKNWFIDRDSDYRFVYNKFERHVCSQKTQFQQVDIIDTQNLGRVVILDKKVQSAESDEFIYHEALVHPAMITHPNPKSVLLLGGGEGASLREVLKHETVQKVVMVDIDKEFVLLCKKYLKKWHRGSFKDKRVDVFFLDAMEFMKKAGCTFDIIIADISDPVEEGPALKIYTKEFYLQARKILAPRGIFVTHATEVHYAAYKKSADKIAKILRGIFPISQVYFEYIPSFISLWGFAVASLKYNPERISSKTIERRLRERKMKNLHYYSAEVHKRMFTIPICLKRFLNEK
;
A
#
# COMPACT_ATOMS: atom_id res chain seq x y z
N MET A 1 -12.64 -24.79 17.52
CA MET A 1 -13.56 -23.71 17.90
C MET A 1 -13.04 -22.39 17.32
N LYS A 2 -13.77 -21.74 16.42
CA LYS A 2 -13.40 -20.39 15.95
C LYS A 2 -13.62 -19.40 17.11
N ARG A 3 -12.56 -18.85 17.71
CA ARG A 3 -12.68 -17.84 18.74
C ARG A 3 -13.40 -16.60 18.18
N PRO A 4 -14.27 -15.95 18.97
CA PRO A 4 -14.96 -14.76 18.52
C PRO A 4 -13.93 -13.64 18.25
N LEU A 5 -14.14 -12.89 17.16
CA LEU A 5 -13.33 -11.73 16.79
C LEU A 5 -13.38 -10.63 17.84
N PHE A 6 -14.57 -10.43 18.42
CA PHE A 6 -14.81 -9.48 19.49
C PHE A 6 -15.19 -10.23 20.76
N LEU A 7 -14.51 -9.92 21.85
CA LEU A 7 -14.81 -10.44 23.18
C LEU A 7 -15.03 -9.25 24.14
N LYS A 8 -16.27 -8.97 24.52
CA LYS A 8 -16.64 -7.75 25.25
C LYS A 8 -16.12 -6.51 24.50
N ASN A 9 -15.12 -5.80 25.07
CA ASN A 9 -14.48 -4.63 24.50
C ASN A 9 -13.06 -4.90 23.98
N TRP A 10 -12.78 -6.16 23.56
CA TRP A 10 -11.52 -6.57 22.96
C TRP A 10 -11.73 -7.03 21.53
N PHE A 11 -10.97 -6.48 20.62
CA PHE A 11 -10.77 -7.01 19.27
C PHE A 11 -9.56 -7.96 19.29
N ILE A 12 -9.72 -9.13 18.70
CA ILE A 12 -8.69 -10.17 18.65
C ILE A 12 -8.21 -10.28 17.22
N ASP A 13 -7.04 -9.72 16.92
CA ASP A 13 -6.35 -9.94 15.66
C ASP A 13 -5.60 -11.26 15.74
N ARG A 14 -5.91 -12.18 14.84
CA ARG A 14 -5.19 -13.44 14.68
C ARG A 14 -4.10 -13.24 13.66
N ASP A 15 -2.90 -12.90 14.13
CA ASP A 15 -1.74 -12.74 13.30
C ASP A 15 -1.32 -14.08 12.64
N SER A 16 -1.25 -15.15 13.44
CA SER A 16 -0.94 -16.50 12.98
C SER A 16 -1.70 -17.55 13.83
N ASP A 17 -1.47 -18.84 13.57
CA ASP A 17 -1.99 -19.91 14.42
C ASP A 17 -1.43 -19.89 15.84
N TYR A 18 -0.30 -19.19 16.03
CA TYR A 18 0.46 -19.16 17.27
C TYR A 18 0.49 -17.81 17.95
N ARG A 19 0.07 -16.73 17.26
CA ARG A 19 0.11 -15.36 17.80
C ARG A 19 -1.25 -14.67 17.63
N PHE A 20 -1.74 -14.12 18.76
CA PHE A 20 -2.96 -13.35 18.82
C PHE A 20 -2.65 -12.00 19.46
N VAL A 21 -3.13 -10.93 18.85
CA VAL A 21 -3.02 -9.56 19.36
C VAL A 21 -4.37 -9.13 19.87
N TYR A 22 -4.44 -8.70 21.14
CA TYR A 22 -5.64 -8.22 21.78
C TYR A 22 -5.61 -6.69 21.81
N ASN A 23 -6.53 -6.06 21.13
CA ASN A 23 -6.68 -4.61 21.11
C ASN A 23 -7.96 -4.23 21.86
N LYS A 24 -7.82 -3.44 22.94
CA LYS A 24 -8.97 -2.93 23.65
C LYS A 24 -9.57 -1.77 22.86
N PHE A 25 -10.87 -1.82 22.60
CA PHE A 25 -11.59 -0.73 21.96
C PHE A 25 -12.61 -0.09 22.90
N GLU A 26 -12.89 1.19 22.65
CA GLU A 26 -13.83 1.98 23.41
C GLU A 26 -15.20 2.04 22.73
N ARG A 27 -15.19 2.07 21.40
CA ARG A 27 -16.40 2.21 20.59
C ARG A 27 -16.32 1.42 19.30
N HIS A 28 -17.38 0.70 18.99
CA HIS A 28 -17.62 0.14 17.67
C HIS A 28 -18.32 1.20 16.81
N VAL A 29 -17.63 1.73 15.80
CA VAL A 29 -18.11 2.86 14.98
C VAL A 29 -18.97 2.38 13.84
N CYS A 30 -18.55 1.29 13.19
CA CYS A 30 -19.24 0.70 12.05
C CYS A 30 -18.90 -0.78 11.94
N SER A 31 -19.88 -1.60 11.59
CA SER A 31 -19.72 -2.98 11.18
C SER A 31 -20.64 -3.22 9.98
N GLN A 32 -20.05 -3.54 8.84
CA GLN A 32 -20.80 -3.76 7.60
C GLN A 32 -20.14 -4.82 6.74
N LYS A 33 -20.91 -5.75 6.24
CA LYS A 33 -20.48 -6.67 5.19
C LYS A 33 -20.78 -6.04 3.83
N THR A 34 -19.75 -5.80 3.03
CA THR A 34 -19.89 -5.40 1.64
C THR A 34 -20.02 -6.64 0.74
N GLN A 35 -20.12 -6.44 -0.55
CA GLN A 35 -20.09 -7.55 -1.50
C GLN A 35 -18.74 -8.33 -1.43
N PHE A 36 -17.65 -7.67 -1.01
CA PHE A 36 -16.29 -8.22 -1.13
C PHE A 36 -15.66 -8.61 0.21
N GLN A 37 -16.03 -7.95 1.32
CA GLN A 37 -15.34 -8.10 2.60
C GLN A 37 -16.20 -7.67 3.79
N GLN A 38 -15.84 -8.14 4.97
CA GLN A 38 -16.35 -7.62 6.22
C GLN A 38 -15.55 -6.40 6.64
N VAL A 39 -16.22 -5.28 6.87
CA VAL A 39 -15.61 -4.01 7.31
C VAL A 39 -16.03 -3.72 8.74
N ASP A 40 -15.06 -3.58 9.64
CA ASP A 40 -15.28 -3.10 11.00
C ASP A 40 -14.41 -1.87 11.25
N ILE A 41 -14.98 -0.83 11.85
CA ILE A 41 -14.27 0.39 12.25
C ILE A 41 -14.51 0.56 13.75
N ILE A 42 -13.42 0.64 14.51
CA ILE A 42 -13.44 0.80 15.96
C ILE A 42 -12.60 2.01 16.37
N ASP A 43 -12.93 2.59 17.52
CA ASP A 43 -12.07 3.58 18.18
C ASP A 43 -11.38 2.92 19.39
N THR A 44 -10.06 3.08 19.47
CA THR A 44 -9.20 2.58 20.53
C THR A 44 -8.47 3.72 21.22
N GLN A 45 -8.02 3.52 22.45
CA GLN A 45 -7.31 4.56 23.21
C GLN A 45 -5.87 4.77 22.68
N ASN A 46 -5.20 3.70 22.29
CA ASN A 46 -3.77 3.71 21.91
C ASN A 46 -3.51 3.91 20.41
N LEU A 47 -4.40 3.41 19.54
CA LEU A 47 -4.24 3.49 18.08
C LEU A 47 -5.18 4.53 17.45
N GLY A 48 -6.07 5.15 18.23
CA GLY A 48 -7.13 6.00 17.69
C GLY A 48 -8.15 5.17 16.92
N ARG A 49 -8.63 5.65 15.77
CA ARG A 49 -9.52 4.89 14.89
C ARG A 49 -8.75 3.79 14.18
N VAL A 50 -9.34 2.61 14.10
CA VAL A 50 -8.76 1.42 13.45
C VAL A 50 -9.73 0.87 12.43
N VAL A 51 -9.21 0.54 11.25
CA VAL A 51 -9.93 -0.14 10.16
C VAL A 51 -9.54 -1.60 10.16
N ILE A 52 -10.54 -2.45 10.11
CA ILE A 52 -10.40 -3.90 10.14
C ILE A 52 -11.15 -4.46 8.94
N LEU A 53 -10.45 -5.20 8.08
CA LEU A 53 -11.03 -5.90 6.95
C LEU A 53 -10.84 -7.41 7.15
N ASP A 54 -11.91 -8.17 7.01
CA ASP A 54 -11.89 -9.63 7.16
C ASP A 54 -11.10 -10.12 8.39
N LYS A 55 -11.30 -9.43 9.50
CA LYS A 55 -10.68 -9.73 10.82
C LYS A 55 -9.19 -9.36 10.95
N LYS A 56 -8.64 -8.58 10.02
CA LYS A 56 -7.27 -8.10 10.05
C LYS A 56 -7.23 -6.58 10.17
N VAL A 57 -6.37 -6.07 11.04
CA VAL A 57 -6.07 -4.63 11.07
C VAL A 57 -5.45 -4.25 9.75
N GLN A 58 -6.03 -3.23 9.10
CA GLN A 58 -5.53 -2.71 7.82
C GLN A 58 -4.90 -1.34 7.98
N SER A 59 -5.36 -0.55 8.96
CA SER A 59 -4.90 0.82 9.13
C SER A 59 -5.32 1.36 10.50
N ALA A 60 -4.49 2.18 11.11
CA ALA A 60 -4.79 2.87 12.37
C ALA A 60 -4.44 4.35 12.29
N GLU A 61 -5.24 5.20 12.95
CA GLU A 61 -5.07 6.66 12.94
C GLU A 61 -3.69 7.10 13.43
N SER A 62 -3.12 6.36 14.37
CA SER A 62 -1.84 6.68 15.00
C SER A 62 -0.64 6.56 14.08
N ASP A 63 -0.71 5.70 13.05
CA ASP A 63 0.48 5.32 12.25
C ASP A 63 0.22 5.06 10.75
N GLU A 64 -1.01 5.29 10.26
CA GLU A 64 -1.34 5.08 8.84
C GLU A 64 -0.39 5.81 7.89
N PHE A 65 0.13 6.95 8.35
CA PHE A 65 1.06 7.75 7.55
C PHE A 65 2.39 7.02 7.29
N ILE A 66 2.84 6.15 8.19
CA ILE A 66 4.07 5.36 7.98
C ILE A 66 3.89 4.45 6.76
N TYR A 67 2.78 3.69 6.73
CA TYR A 67 2.48 2.80 5.61
C TYR A 67 2.31 3.56 4.29
N HIS A 68 1.46 4.58 4.27
CA HIS A 68 1.12 5.27 3.03
C HIS A 68 2.28 6.10 2.48
N GLU A 69 3.06 6.75 3.34
CA GLU A 69 4.26 7.47 2.90
C GLU A 69 5.35 6.50 2.41
N ALA A 70 5.51 5.33 3.06
CA ALA A 70 6.45 4.30 2.61
C ALA A 70 6.02 3.65 1.29
N LEU A 71 4.74 3.44 1.05
CA LEU A 71 4.24 2.89 -0.22
C LEU A 71 4.39 3.89 -1.37
N VAL A 72 3.99 5.14 -1.16
CA VAL A 72 3.82 6.12 -2.24
C VAL A 72 5.13 6.83 -2.60
N HIS A 73 5.81 7.40 -1.62
CA HIS A 73 6.89 8.35 -1.91
C HIS A 73 8.15 7.76 -2.53
N PRO A 74 8.61 6.53 -2.23
CA PRO A 74 9.77 5.97 -2.88
C PRO A 74 9.65 5.91 -4.40
N ALA A 75 8.52 5.46 -4.92
CA ALA A 75 8.25 5.43 -6.36
C ALA A 75 8.10 6.83 -6.95
N MET A 76 7.28 7.66 -6.31
CA MET A 76 7.00 9.02 -6.76
C MET A 76 8.26 9.90 -6.80
N ILE A 77 9.09 9.85 -5.76
CA ILE A 77 10.34 10.64 -5.68
C ILE A 77 11.40 10.10 -6.63
N THR A 78 11.43 8.78 -6.86
CA THR A 78 12.39 8.18 -7.81
C THR A 78 12.11 8.58 -9.25
N HIS A 79 10.85 8.71 -9.63
CA HIS A 79 10.50 9.24 -10.97
C HIS A 79 10.77 10.75 -11.04
N PRO A 80 11.51 11.25 -12.05
CA PRO A 80 11.89 12.68 -12.11
C PRO A 80 10.71 13.63 -12.17
N ASN A 81 9.65 13.28 -12.91
CA ASN A 81 8.49 14.15 -13.13
C ASN A 81 7.23 13.30 -13.38
N PRO A 82 6.64 12.68 -12.33
CA PRO A 82 5.43 11.89 -12.49
C PRO A 82 4.23 12.83 -12.71
N LYS A 83 3.49 12.64 -13.81
CA LYS A 83 2.30 13.43 -14.18
C LYS A 83 1.02 12.62 -14.07
N SER A 84 1.08 11.33 -14.47
CA SER A 84 -0.06 10.41 -14.50
C SER A 84 0.16 9.25 -13.52
N VAL A 85 -0.80 9.03 -12.64
CA VAL A 85 -0.74 7.98 -11.62
C VAL A 85 -1.98 7.11 -11.69
N LEU A 86 -1.78 5.79 -11.69
CA LEU A 86 -2.84 4.81 -11.47
C LEU A 86 -2.71 4.26 -10.05
N LEU A 87 -3.76 4.39 -9.27
CA LEU A 87 -3.89 3.81 -7.94
C LEU A 87 -4.91 2.65 -8.02
N LEU A 88 -4.44 1.45 -7.82
CA LEU A 88 -5.25 0.23 -7.76
C LEU A 88 -5.53 -0.09 -6.28
N GLY A 89 -6.79 -0.09 -5.87
CA GLY A 89 -7.19 -0.12 -4.46
C GLY A 89 -7.04 1.25 -3.80
N GLY A 90 -6.65 1.25 -2.52
CA GLY A 90 -6.48 2.47 -1.73
C GLY A 90 -7.79 3.12 -1.28
N GLY A 91 -8.83 2.32 -1.07
CA GLY A 91 -10.20 2.74 -0.72
C GLY A 91 -10.31 3.69 0.47
N GLU A 92 -9.31 3.72 1.36
CA GLU A 92 -9.23 4.66 2.48
C GLU A 92 -8.95 6.09 2.03
N GLY A 93 -8.35 6.27 0.85
CA GLY A 93 -8.00 7.56 0.28
C GLY A 93 -6.73 8.20 0.84
N ALA A 94 -5.98 7.48 1.68
CA ALA A 94 -4.72 7.95 2.24
C ALA A 94 -3.58 7.87 1.22
N SER A 95 -3.41 6.76 0.49
CA SER A 95 -2.48 6.68 -0.63
C SER A 95 -2.78 7.74 -1.69
N LEU A 96 -4.06 7.97 -1.98
CA LEU A 96 -4.50 9.05 -2.87
C LEU A 96 -4.05 10.43 -2.35
N ARG A 97 -4.20 10.70 -1.05
CA ARG A 97 -3.72 11.92 -0.37
C ARG A 97 -2.22 12.10 -0.58
N GLU A 98 -1.43 11.04 -0.38
CA GLU A 98 0.02 11.12 -0.52
C GLU A 98 0.46 11.37 -1.97
N VAL A 99 -0.19 10.75 -2.94
CA VAL A 99 0.03 11.02 -4.37
C VAL A 99 -0.22 12.50 -4.71
N LEU A 100 -1.31 13.06 -4.20
CA LEU A 100 -1.73 14.43 -4.47
C LEU A 100 -0.86 15.51 -3.84
N LYS A 101 -0.01 15.17 -2.87
CA LYS A 101 1.02 16.07 -2.33
C LYS A 101 2.08 16.44 -3.38
N HIS A 102 2.27 15.62 -4.42
CA HIS A 102 3.21 15.92 -5.50
C HIS A 102 2.61 16.88 -6.51
N GLU A 103 3.06 18.14 -6.54
CA GLU A 103 2.55 19.17 -7.46
C GLU A 103 2.77 18.82 -8.95
N THR A 104 3.69 17.89 -9.26
CA THR A 104 3.90 17.41 -10.64
C THR A 104 2.74 16.60 -11.17
N VAL A 105 1.92 16.00 -10.29
CA VAL A 105 0.80 15.13 -10.68
C VAL A 105 -0.32 15.95 -11.28
N GLN A 106 -0.70 15.60 -12.50
CA GLN A 106 -1.76 16.24 -13.27
C GLN A 106 -3.04 15.39 -13.31
N LYS A 107 -2.88 14.05 -13.25
CA LYS A 107 -3.98 13.11 -13.31
C LYS A 107 -3.74 11.91 -12.41
N VAL A 108 -4.75 11.56 -11.64
CA VAL A 108 -4.81 10.31 -10.88
C VAL A 108 -6.07 9.57 -11.28
N VAL A 109 -5.89 8.31 -11.66
CA VAL A 109 -7.00 7.36 -11.82
C VAL A 109 -6.94 6.41 -10.64
N MET A 110 -8.00 6.35 -9.85
CA MET A 110 -8.15 5.41 -8.74
C MET A 110 -9.17 4.34 -9.15
N VAL A 111 -8.82 3.09 -8.98
CA VAL A 111 -9.68 1.94 -9.30
C VAL A 111 -9.82 1.07 -8.07
N ASP A 112 -11.01 0.95 -7.55
CA ASP A 112 -11.33 0.09 -6.41
C ASP A 112 -12.54 -0.77 -6.75
N ILE A 113 -12.50 -2.04 -6.37
CA ILE A 113 -13.61 -2.96 -6.65
C ILE A 113 -14.77 -2.73 -5.67
N ASP A 114 -14.48 -2.26 -4.45
CA ASP A 114 -15.44 -2.15 -3.36
C ASP A 114 -15.94 -0.71 -3.16
N LYS A 115 -16.95 -0.34 -3.94
CA LYS A 115 -17.63 0.97 -3.82
C LYS A 115 -18.15 1.25 -2.42
N GLU A 116 -18.71 0.23 -1.76
CA GLU A 116 -19.30 0.39 -0.43
C GLU A 116 -18.22 0.69 0.61
N PHE A 117 -17.09 0.00 0.55
CA PHE A 117 -15.94 0.29 1.41
C PHE A 117 -15.44 1.74 1.22
N VAL A 118 -15.26 2.19 -0.02
CA VAL A 118 -14.86 3.58 -0.30
C VAL A 118 -15.86 4.59 0.28
N LEU A 119 -17.16 4.32 0.21
CA LEU A 119 -18.18 5.19 0.80
C LEU A 119 -18.11 5.22 2.33
N LEU A 120 -17.87 4.07 2.97
CA LEU A 120 -17.62 4.00 4.42
C LEU A 120 -16.38 4.80 4.81
N CYS A 121 -15.29 4.68 4.07
CA CYS A 121 -14.06 5.44 4.28
C CYS A 121 -14.29 6.95 4.14
N LYS A 122 -14.98 7.39 3.09
CA LYS A 122 -15.37 8.80 2.92
C LYS A 122 -16.16 9.35 4.10
N LYS A 123 -16.99 8.53 4.73
CA LYS A 123 -17.82 8.91 5.88
C LYS A 123 -17.02 8.92 7.19
N TYR A 124 -16.27 7.87 7.45
CA TYR A 124 -15.68 7.61 8.77
C TYR A 124 -14.19 7.90 8.89
N LEU A 125 -13.43 7.95 7.76
CA LEU A 125 -11.97 8.11 7.75
C LEU A 125 -11.52 9.47 7.20
N LYS A 126 -12.17 10.55 7.65
CA LYS A 126 -11.87 11.92 7.17
C LYS A 126 -10.41 12.34 7.40
N LYS A 127 -9.77 11.83 8.45
CA LYS A 127 -8.36 12.11 8.76
C LYS A 127 -7.39 11.43 7.79
N TRP A 128 -7.78 10.29 7.20
CA TRP A 128 -6.99 9.57 6.19
C TRP A 128 -7.00 10.31 4.85
N HIS A 129 -8.19 10.43 4.28
CA HIS A 129 -8.29 10.99 2.93
C HIS A 129 -8.16 12.52 2.87
N ARG A 130 -8.46 13.26 3.95
CA ARG A 130 -8.36 14.74 4.04
C ARG A 130 -8.92 15.46 2.80
N GLY A 131 -10.00 14.91 2.19
CA GLY A 131 -10.64 15.47 1.01
C GLY A 131 -10.05 15.03 -0.33
N SER A 132 -9.06 14.15 -0.38
CA SER A 132 -8.38 13.67 -1.61
C SER A 132 -9.33 13.21 -2.72
N PHE A 133 -10.44 12.56 -2.39
CA PHE A 133 -11.45 12.14 -3.36
C PHE A 133 -12.17 13.28 -4.13
N LYS A 134 -12.03 14.53 -3.65
CA LYS A 134 -12.65 15.71 -4.27
C LYS A 134 -11.66 16.54 -5.10
N ASP A 135 -10.38 16.13 -5.16
CA ASP A 135 -9.39 16.83 -5.96
C ASP A 135 -9.72 16.69 -7.46
N LYS A 136 -9.66 17.81 -8.18
CA LYS A 136 -10.01 17.89 -9.61
C LYS A 136 -9.12 17.02 -10.52
N ARG A 137 -7.99 16.57 -10.03
CA ARG A 137 -7.06 15.68 -10.74
C ARG A 137 -7.49 14.22 -10.68
N VAL A 138 -8.50 13.86 -9.86
CA VAL A 138 -8.84 12.47 -9.51
C VAL A 138 -10.10 12.01 -10.24
N ASP A 139 -9.97 10.87 -10.93
CA ASP A 139 -11.12 10.07 -11.37
C ASP A 139 -11.15 8.77 -10.57
N VAL A 140 -12.31 8.41 -10.06
CA VAL A 140 -12.54 7.17 -9.30
C VAL A 140 -13.44 6.23 -10.10
N PHE A 141 -12.96 5.00 -10.31
CA PHE A 141 -13.71 3.94 -10.97
C PHE A 141 -13.93 2.77 -10.02
N PHE A 142 -15.14 2.18 -10.08
CA PHE A 142 -15.50 1.03 -9.27
C PHE A 142 -15.59 -0.21 -10.15
N LEU A 143 -14.46 -0.91 -10.32
CA LEU A 143 -14.37 -2.14 -11.09
C LEU A 143 -13.10 -2.93 -10.72
N ASP A 144 -13.00 -4.14 -11.25
CA ASP A 144 -11.82 -4.98 -11.08
C ASP A 144 -10.57 -4.34 -11.70
N ALA A 145 -9.46 -4.35 -10.95
CA ALA A 145 -8.19 -3.74 -11.37
C ALA A 145 -7.63 -4.35 -12.66
N MET A 146 -7.73 -5.68 -12.83
CA MET A 146 -7.29 -6.37 -14.03
C MET A 146 -8.14 -6.00 -15.24
N GLU A 147 -9.45 -5.89 -15.06
CA GLU A 147 -10.36 -5.46 -16.12
C GLU A 147 -10.08 -4.03 -16.57
N PHE A 148 -9.85 -3.12 -15.61
CA PHE A 148 -9.46 -1.75 -15.92
C PHE A 148 -8.17 -1.73 -16.74
N MET A 149 -7.12 -2.40 -16.26
CA MET A 149 -5.83 -2.42 -16.93
C MET A 149 -5.89 -3.02 -18.34
N LYS A 150 -6.72 -4.02 -18.58
CA LYS A 150 -6.92 -4.62 -19.93
C LYS A 150 -7.59 -3.64 -20.91
N LYS A 151 -8.43 -2.76 -20.40
CA LYS A 151 -9.19 -1.77 -21.19
C LYS A 151 -8.54 -0.39 -21.26
N ALA A 152 -7.46 -0.16 -20.48
CA ALA A 152 -6.80 1.13 -20.42
C ALA A 152 -6.20 1.52 -21.78
N GLY A 153 -6.68 2.62 -22.35
CA GLY A 153 -6.18 3.20 -23.60
C GLY A 153 -5.04 4.20 -23.42
N CYS A 154 -4.45 4.28 -22.22
CA CYS A 154 -3.37 5.23 -21.88
C CYS A 154 -2.31 4.56 -21.03
N THR A 155 -1.17 5.23 -20.86
CA THR A 155 -0.08 4.79 -20.00
C THR A 155 0.08 5.70 -18.78
N PHE A 156 0.70 5.16 -17.72
CA PHE A 156 0.91 5.85 -16.46
C PHE A 156 2.40 5.94 -16.11
N ASP A 157 2.82 7.08 -15.56
CA ASP A 157 4.18 7.26 -15.05
C ASP A 157 4.41 6.43 -13.78
N ILE A 158 3.38 6.32 -12.94
CA ILE A 158 3.41 5.53 -11.71
C ILE A 158 2.14 4.67 -11.63
N ILE A 159 2.32 3.40 -11.27
CA ILE A 159 1.22 2.52 -10.86
C ILE A 159 1.48 2.09 -9.43
N ILE A 160 0.52 2.34 -8.56
CA ILE A 160 0.55 1.97 -7.14
C ILE A 160 -0.55 0.92 -6.93
N ALA A 161 -0.20 -0.27 -6.47
CA ALA A 161 -1.16 -1.28 -6.06
C ALA A 161 -1.23 -1.31 -4.52
N ASP A 162 -2.28 -0.70 -4.00
CA ASP A 162 -2.62 -0.59 -2.59
C ASP A 162 -3.88 -1.43 -2.32
N ILE A 163 -3.72 -2.74 -2.46
CA ILE A 163 -4.80 -3.72 -2.42
C ILE A 163 -4.56 -4.66 -1.24
N SER A 164 -5.60 -5.00 -0.49
CA SER A 164 -5.52 -5.89 0.66
C SER A 164 -4.76 -7.19 0.38
N ASP A 165 -4.22 -7.80 1.45
CA ASP A 165 -3.50 -9.07 1.37
C ASP A 165 -4.35 -10.19 0.74
N PRO A 166 -3.72 -11.14 0.03
CA PRO A 166 -4.42 -12.30 -0.49
C PRO A 166 -4.86 -13.20 0.67
N VAL A 167 -6.12 -13.12 1.06
CA VAL A 167 -6.74 -14.15 1.91
C VAL A 167 -7.11 -15.37 1.07
N GLU A 168 -7.10 -16.56 1.69
CA GLU A 168 -7.21 -17.85 0.99
C GLU A 168 -8.39 -17.99 0.00
N GLU A 169 -9.41 -17.14 0.09
CA GLU A 169 -10.60 -17.15 -0.79
C GLU A 169 -10.99 -15.77 -1.32
N GLY A 170 -10.12 -14.74 -1.18
CA GLY A 170 -10.44 -13.36 -1.54
C GLY A 170 -10.14 -12.97 -2.99
N PRO A 171 -10.75 -11.87 -3.50
CA PRO A 171 -10.49 -11.36 -4.86
C PRO A 171 -9.02 -10.96 -5.07
N ALA A 172 -8.30 -10.65 -4.00
CA ALA A 172 -6.89 -10.28 -4.02
C ALA A 172 -5.95 -11.41 -4.50
N LEU A 173 -6.35 -12.69 -4.45
CA LEU A 173 -5.54 -13.81 -4.96
C LEU A 173 -5.13 -13.65 -6.43
N LYS A 174 -5.99 -13.03 -7.25
CA LYS A 174 -5.74 -12.82 -8.69
C LYS A 174 -4.71 -11.72 -8.96
N ILE A 175 -4.38 -10.90 -7.97
CA ILE A 175 -3.57 -9.70 -8.12
C ILE A 175 -2.08 -9.99 -7.92
N TYR A 176 -1.72 -10.99 -7.11
CA TYR A 176 -0.32 -11.36 -6.87
C TYR A 176 0.19 -12.41 -7.86
N THR A 177 -0.20 -12.28 -9.14
CA THR A 177 0.13 -13.20 -10.22
C THR A 177 1.06 -12.56 -11.25
N LYS A 178 1.82 -13.40 -11.94
CA LYS A 178 2.67 -12.95 -13.05
C LYS A 178 1.86 -12.20 -14.12
N GLU A 179 0.65 -12.64 -14.39
CA GLU A 179 -0.24 -12.01 -15.37
C GLU A 179 -0.60 -10.58 -14.97
N PHE A 180 -0.92 -10.34 -13.69
CA PHE A 180 -1.20 -9.00 -13.18
C PHE A 180 -0.02 -8.04 -13.38
N TYR A 181 1.18 -8.47 -13.00
CA TYR A 181 2.37 -7.62 -13.15
C TYR A 181 2.78 -7.40 -14.63
N LEU A 182 2.55 -8.39 -15.49
CA LEU A 182 2.73 -8.21 -16.94
C LEU A 182 1.74 -7.20 -17.50
N GLN A 183 0.50 -7.23 -17.07
CA GLN A 183 -0.51 -6.27 -17.49
C GLN A 183 -0.20 -4.86 -16.97
N ALA A 184 0.21 -4.72 -15.70
CA ALA A 184 0.68 -3.45 -15.16
C ALA A 184 1.86 -2.89 -15.96
N ARG A 185 2.85 -3.73 -16.30
CA ARG A 185 3.99 -3.32 -17.15
C ARG A 185 3.56 -2.80 -18.52
N LYS A 186 2.54 -3.41 -19.15
CA LYS A 186 2.07 -2.99 -20.50
C LYS A 186 1.52 -1.56 -20.51
N ILE A 187 0.91 -1.13 -19.41
CA ILE A 187 0.31 0.21 -19.30
C ILE A 187 1.19 1.20 -18.54
N LEU A 188 2.42 0.83 -18.19
CA LEU A 188 3.42 1.78 -17.74
C LEU A 188 3.99 2.58 -18.91
N ALA A 189 4.20 3.88 -18.69
CA ALA A 189 4.97 4.73 -19.59
C ALA A 189 6.41 4.18 -19.73
N PRO A 190 7.17 4.53 -20.81
CA PRO A 190 8.51 3.97 -21.08
C PRO A 190 9.53 4.12 -19.93
N ARG A 191 9.29 5.02 -19.00
CA ARG A 191 10.14 5.26 -17.82
C ARG A 191 9.39 5.04 -16.51
N GLY A 192 8.24 4.36 -16.57
CA GLY A 192 7.31 4.22 -15.47
C GLY A 192 7.83 3.33 -14.34
N ILE A 193 7.20 3.50 -13.19
CA ILE A 193 7.50 2.77 -11.96
C ILE A 193 6.21 2.16 -11.43
N PHE A 194 6.28 0.89 -11.09
CA PHE A 194 5.26 0.14 -10.37
C PHE A 194 5.67 -0.05 -8.91
N VAL A 195 4.73 0.07 -7.98
CA VAL A 195 4.95 -0.21 -6.55
C VAL A 195 3.75 -0.91 -5.95
N THR A 196 4.00 -1.83 -5.03
CA THR A 196 2.97 -2.53 -4.25
C THR A 196 3.52 -2.85 -2.86
N HIS A 197 2.65 -3.15 -1.92
CA HIS A 197 3.10 -3.82 -0.71
C HIS A 197 3.41 -5.30 -1.02
N ALA A 198 4.24 -5.90 -0.20
CA ALA A 198 4.73 -7.26 -0.38
C ALA A 198 4.50 -8.13 0.87
N THR A 199 3.45 -7.80 1.61
CA THR A 199 2.97 -8.47 2.82
C THR A 199 3.92 -8.42 4.02
N GLU A 200 3.50 -9.01 5.11
CA GLU A 200 4.25 -9.11 6.34
C GLU A 200 5.53 -9.94 6.18
N VAL A 201 6.58 -9.52 6.87
CA VAL A 201 7.88 -10.19 6.86
C VAL A 201 8.18 -10.79 8.22
N HIS A 202 7.98 -12.07 8.36
CA HIS A 202 8.44 -12.84 9.51
C HIS A 202 9.78 -13.49 9.25
N TYR A 203 10.76 -13.29 10.13
CA TYR A 203 12.07 -13.94 10.02
C TYR A 203 12.02 -15.47 9.93
N ALA A 204 11.00 -16.11 10.53
CA ALA A 204 10.78 -17.54 10.48
C ALA A 204 9.88 -18.01 9.32
N ALA A 205 8.96 -17.17 8.85
CA ALA A 205 7.98 -17.49 7.80
C ALA A 205 8.28 -16.81 6.47
N TYR A 206 9.43 -16.18 6.33
CA TYR A 206 9.87 -15.32 5.24
C TYR A 206 9.73 -15.90 3.83
N LYS A 207 9.69 -17.22 3.73
CA LYS A 207 9.71 -17.95 2.45
C LYS A 207 8.46 -17.83 1.59
N LYS A 208 7.36 -17.23 2.04
CA LYS A 208 6.08 -17.47 1.33
C LYS A 208 5.49 -16.34 0.52
N SER A 209 5.75 -15.06 0.80
CA SER A 209 5.06 -13.96 0.11
C SER A 209 5.98 -12.91 -0.52
N ALA A 210 6.81 -12.23 0.25
CA ALA A 210 7.68 -11.17 -0.28
C ALA A 210 8.68 -11.71 -1.31
N ASP A 211 9.23 -12.91 -1.09
CA ASP A 211 10.13 -13.60 -2.03
C ASP A 211 9.42 -13.95 -3.36
N LYS A 212 8.19 -14.45 -3.29
CA LYS A 212 7.39 -14.77 -4.49
C LYS A 212 7.15 -13.52 -5.35
N ILE A 213 6.72 -12.42 -4.72
CA ILE A 213 6.52 -11.14 -5.42
C ILE A 213 7.83 -10.63 -6.02
N ALA A 214 8.92 -10.64 -5.23
CA ALA A 214 10.24 -10.22 -5.69
C ALA A 214 10.73 -11.05 -6.90
N LYS A 215 10.56 -12.37 -6.88
CA LYS A 215 10.94 -13.27 -7.99
C LYS A 215 10.13 -12.99 -9.24
N ILE A 216 8.81 -12.79 -9.12
CA ILE A 216 7.96 -12.47 -10.27
C ILE A 216 8.38 -11.14 -10.87
N LEU A 217 8.56 -10.09 -10.06
CA LEU A 217 8.93 -8.77 -10.54
C LEU A 217 10.32 -8.76 -11.21
N ARG A 218 11.30 -9.48 -10.66
CA ARG A 218 12.63 -9.64 -11.30
C ARG A 218 12.57 -10.30 -12.68
N GLY A 219 11.65 -11.22 -12.89
CA GLY A 219 11.42 -11.86 -14.19
C GLY A 219 10.70 -10.98 -15.21
N ILE A 220 10.13 -9.85 -14.79
CA ILE A 220 9.32 -8.96 -15.63
C ILE A 220 9.99 -7.61 -15.87
N PHE A 221 10.62 -7.02 -14.87
CA PHE A 221 11.16 -5.67 -14.91
C PHE A 221 12.68 -5.66 -14.90
N PRO A 222 13.34 -4.72 -15.60
CA PRO A 222 14.80 -4.59 -15.59
C PRO A 222 15.36 -4.16 -14.23
N ILE A 223 14.55 -3.49 -13.41
CA ILE A 223 14.90 -3.04 -12.07
C ILE A 223 13.74 -3.43 -11.17
N SER A 224 14.03 -4.19 -10.11
CA SER A 224 13.05 -4.48 -9.06
C SER A 224 13.76 -4.64 -7.73
N GLN A 225 13.14 -4.12 -6.68
CA GLN A 225 13.68 -4.12 -5.32
C GLN A 225 12.56 -4.31 -4.32
N VAL A 226 12.89 -4.91 -3.19
CA VAL A 226 12.04 -4.97 -2.01
C VAL A 226 12.65 -4.10 -0.93
N TYR A 227 11.84 -3.40 -0.21
CA TYR A 227 12.24 -2.59 0.94
C TYR A 227 11.24 -2.80 2.08
N PHE A 228 11.58 -2.37 3.27
CA PHE A 228 10.83 -2.73 4.46
C PHE A 228 10.64 -1.54 5.39
N GLU A 229 9.50 -1.58 6.10
CA GLU A 229 9.21 -0.64 7.17
C GLU A 229 8.41 -1.31 8.30
N TYR A 230 8.70 -0.93 9.54
CA TYR A 230 7.94 -1.39 10.68
C TYR A 230 6.65 -0.57 10.82
N ILE A 231 5.51 -1.25 10.83
CA ILE A 231 4.21 -0.64 11.04
C ILE A 231 3.70 -1.01 12.44
N PRO A 232 3.65 -0.05 13.38
CA PRO A 232 3.31 -0.34 14.78
C PRO A 232 1.96 -1.02 14.97
N SER A 233 0.92 -0.58 14.26
CA SER A 233 -0.43 -1.18 14.37
C SER A 233 -0.51 -2.60 13.83
N PHE A 234 0.39 -2.98 12.91
CA PHE A 234 0.53 -4.36 12.43
C PHE A 234 1.47 -5.20 13.29
N ILE A 235 2.21 -4.56 14.22
CA ILE A 235 3.24 -5.20 15.06
C ILE A 235 4.22 -6.01 14.21
N SER A 236 4.52 -5.53 13.01
CA SER A 236 5.23 -6.29 12.01
C SER A 236 6.12 -5.43 11.13
N LEU A 237 7.20 -6.05 10.65
CA LEU A 237 7.99 -5.52 9.54
C LEU A 237 7.22 -5.77 8.24
N TRP A 238 6.80 -4.68 7.58
CA TRP A 238 6.01 -4.74 6.36
C TRP A 238 6.89 -4.58 5.12
N GLY A 239 6.69 -5.46 4.15
CA GLY A 239 7.41 -5.43 2.89
C GLY A 239 6.70 -4.57 1.86
N PHE A 240 7.50 -3.90 1.03
CA PHE A 240 7.09 -3.20 -0.17
C PHE A 240 7.96 -3.65 -1.34
N ALA A 241 7.38 -3.70 -2.52
CA ALA A 241 8.10 -4.06 -3.73
C ALA A 241 7.94 -2.97 -4.79
N VAL A 242 9.06 -2.50 -5.32
CA VAL A 242 9.09 -1.50 -6.38
C VAL A 242 9.78 -2.06 -7.62
N ALA A 243 9.18 -1.84 -8.78
CA ALA A 243 9.69 -2.28 -10.07
C ALA A 243 9.70 -1.12 -11.06
N SER A 244 10.76 -0.95 -11.82
CA SER A 244 10.96 0.22 -12.68
C SER A 244 11.51 -0.18 -14.04
N LEU A 245 11.08 0.56 -15.06
CA LEU A 245 11.61 0.39 -16.41
C LEU A 245 12.94 1.15 -16.65
N LYS A 246 13.26 2.14 -15.78
CA LYS A 246 14.45 2.97 -15.97
C LYS A 246 15.15 3.41 -14.68
N TYR A 247 14.41 3.86 -13.69
CA TYR A 247 14.98 4.53 -12.52
C TYR A 247 15.13 3.55 -11.36
N ASN A 248 16.30 3.59 -10.68
CA ASN A 248 16.56 2.73 -9.54
C ASN A 248 16.32 3.48 -8.22
N PRO A 249 15.31 3.10 -7.41
CA PRO A 249 15.00 3.78 -6.16
C PRO A 249 16.10 3.68 -5.10
N GLU A 250 16.80 2.56 -5.00
CA GLU A 250 17.91 2.39 -4.05
C GLU A 250 19.08 3.32 -4.37
N ARG A 251 19.33 3.56 -5.67
CA ARG A 251 20.50 4.34 -6.14
C ARG A 251 20.27 5.84 -6.21
N ILE A 252 19.05 6.33 -6.02
CA ILE A 252 18.80 7.78 -5.97
C ILE A 252 19.54 8.40 -4.79
N SER A 253 20.28 9.50 -5.03
CA SER A 253 21.03 10.16 -3.96
C SER A 253 20.13 10.95 -3.01
N SER A 254 20.50 11.04 -1.72
CA SER A 254 19.79 11.87 -0.72
C SER A 254 19.62 13.30 -1.21
N LYS A 255 20.67 13.89 -1.79
CA LYS A 255 20.64 15.24 -2.39
C LYS A 255 19.55 15.38 -3.48
N THR A 256 19.34 14.34 -4.31
CA THR A 256 18.28 14.33 -5.33
C THR A 256 16.90 14.21 -4.69
N ILE A 257 16.75 13.38 -3.66
CA ILE A 257 15.50 13.23 -2.90
C ILE A 257 15.11 14.58 -2.29
N GLU A 258 15.99 15.20 -1.52
CA GLU A 258 15.76 16.49 -0.87
C GLU A 258 15.41 17.61 -1.87
N ARG A 259 16.15 17.65 -2.99
CA ARG A 259 15.86 18.62 -4.04
C ARG A 259 14.44 18.42 -4.59
N ARG A 260 14.03 17.17 -4.90
CA ARG A 260 12.69 16.86 -5.41
C ARG A 260 11.59 17.12 -4.38
N LEU A 261 11.84 16.85 -3.09
CA LEU A 261 10.92 17.22 -2.01
C LEU A 261 10.67 18.73 -1.97
N ARG A 262 11.74 19.54 -2.07
CA ARG A 262 11.62 21.01 -2.12
C ARG A 262 10.92 21.51 -3.39
N GLU A 263 11.36 21.05 -4.55
CA GLU A 263 10.81 21.47 -5.86
C GLU A 263 9.31 21.15 -6.00
N ARG A 264 8.87 20.02 -5.42
CA ARG A 264 7.46 19.61 -5.40
C ARG A 264 6.68 20.18 -4.23
N LYS A 265 7.31 21.04 -3.44
CA LYS A 265 6.74 21.71 -2.26
C LYS A 265 6.06 20.73 -1.31
N MET A 266 6.70 19.55 -1.11
CA MET A 266 6.16 18.51 -0.25
C MET A 266 6.04 19.03 1.18
N LYS A 267 4.79 19.13 1.65
CA LYS A 267 4.45 19.62 2.99
C LYS A 267 3.74 18.52 3.77
N ASN A 268 3.81 18.63 5.10
CA ASN A 268 3.10 17.73 6.02
C ASN A 268 3.44 16.25 5.79
N LEU A 269 4.70 15.95 5.50
CA LEU A 269 5.24 14.61 5.63
C LEU A 269 5.47 14.34 7.13
N HIS A 270 4.98 13.21 7.61
CA HIS A 270 5.13 12.82 9.01
C HIS A 270 6.23 11.79 9.20
N TYR A 271 6.63 11.12 8.12
CA TYR A 271 7.55 10.00 8.19
C TYR A 271 8.66 10.06 7.13
N TYR A 272 8.31 10.26 5.86
CA TYR A 272 9.25 10.13 4.76
C TYR A 272 10.24 11.29 4.66
N SER A 273 11.53 10.95 4.59
CA SER A 273 12.64 11.87 4.33
C SER A 273 13.69 11.19 3.44
N ALA A 274 14.76 11.89 3.09
CA ALA A 274 15.88 11.32 2.34
C ALA A 274 16.58 10.20 3.14
N GLU A 275 16.73 10.39 4.46
CA GLU A 275 17.33 9.42 5.37
C GLU A 275 16.44 8.18 5.52
N VAL A 276 15.14 8.38 5.71
CA VAL A 276 14.16 7.28 5.80
C VAL A 276 14.13 6.50 4.49
N HIS A 277 14.14 7.17 3.34
CA HIS A 277 14.22 6.48 2.04
C HIS A 277 15.44 5.55 1.98
N LYS A 278 16.63 6.05 2.34
CA LYS A 278 17.86 5.25 2.32
C LYS A 278 17.81 4.09 3.30
N ARG A 279 17.29 4.31 4.50
CA ARG A 279 17.13 3.29 5.52
C ARG A 279 16.20 2.17 5.08
N MET A 280 15.07 2.48 4.46
CA MET A 280 14.11 1.48 3.98
C MET A 280 14.76 0.48 2.99
N PHE A 281 15.67 0.94 2.13
CA PHE A 281 16.41 0.08 1.19
C PHE A 281 17.65 -0.59 1.80
N THR A 282 17.98 -0.30 3.06
CA THR A 282 19.08 -0.96 3.78
C THR A 282 18.58 -2.27 4.38
N ILE A 283 18.76 -3.36 3.64
CA ILE A 283 18.23 -4.68 4.01
C ILE A 283 19.25 -5.43 4.85
N PRO A 284 18.87 -5.99 6.03
CA PRO A 284 19.73 -6.85 6.85
C PRO A 284 20.27 -8.06 6.07
N ILE A 285 21.47 -8.52 6.41
CA ILE A 285 22.13 -9.64 5.71
C ILE A 285 21.27 -10.91 5.69
N CYS A 286 20.61 -11.22 6.81
CA CYS A 286 19.72 -12.36 6.90
C CYS A 286 18.58 -12.30 5.86
N LEU A 287 18.01 -11.11 5.64
CA LEU A 287 16.95 -10.90 4.66
C LEU A 287 17.49 -10.88 3.22
N LYS A 288 18.70 -10.36 2.99
CA LYS A 288 19.34 -10.39 1.65
C LYS A 288 19.55 -11.81 1.14
N ARG A 289 19.92 -12.75 2.02
CA ARG A 289 20.10 -14.15 1.64
C ARG A 289 18.82 -14.76 1.09
N PHE A 290 17.68 -14.50 1.73
CA PHE A 290 16.38 -15.00 1.27
C PHE A 290 15.91 -14.37 -0.05
N LEU A 291 16.15 -13.07 -0.25
CA LEU A 291 15.75 -12.36 -1.46
C LEU A 291 16.60 -12.71 -2.68
N ASN A 292 17.83 -13.19 -2.48
CA ASN A 292 18.80 -13.47 -3.55
C ASN A 292 18.99 -14.97 -3.82
N GLU A 293 18.38 -15.86 -3.07
CA GLU A 293 18.37 -17.29 -3.40
C GLU A 293 17.64 -17.52 -4.74
N LYS A 294 18.42 -18.06 -5.69
CA LYS A 294 17.94 -18.42 -7.05
C LYS A 294 16.98 -19.61 -7.01
#